data_e7da337bb7e0b47bc845a7c3625a5c54
#
_entry.id   e7da337bb7e0b47bc845a7c3625a5c54
#
_cell.length_a   1.000
_cell.length_b   1.000
_cell.length_c   1.000
_cell.angle_alpha   90.00
_cell.angle_beta   90.00
_cell.angle_gamma   90.00
#
_symmetry.space_group_name_H-M   'P 1'
#
loop_
_entity.id
_entity.type
_entity.pdbx_description
1 polymer ?
#
loop_
_entity_poly.entity_id
_entity_poly.type
_entity_poly.pdbx_seq_one_letter_code
_entity_poly.pdbx_strand_id
1 'polypeptide(L)'
;MPWFRKSAVEPLAVTMAGVKLGDRLLVLGGGDAALAAALAAKSGLTGRACVLDAAESVARSVAAAVERQGALVESFSGAWGILPFEPHSFDVVVIRSVLERLDADSRVRALREAHRVLRPGGRTVVIEDTGRGGAAALFGGPRRDAGYERSGGPGHALEAAGFRGVRTLAQREGQLFVEGIKAADPSPA
;
A
#
# COMPACT_ATOMS: atom_id res chain seq x y z
N MET A 1 9.58 -38.52 -14.40
CA MET A 1 9.88 -37.15 -14.90
C MET A 1 9.50 -36.17 -13.80
N PRO A 2 10.46 -35.60 -13.03
CA PRO A 2 10.10 -34.60 -12.01
C PRO A 2 9.79 -33.27 -12.74
N TRP A 3 8.57 -32.80 -12.61
CA TRP A 3 8.17 -31.48 -13.03
C TRP A 3 8.82 -30.46 -12.10
N PHE A 4 9.93 -29.89 -12.55
CA PHE A 4 10.43 -28.66 -11.96
C PHE A 4 9.42 -27.56 -12.28
N ARG A 5 8.51 -27.28 -11.35
CA ARG A 5 7.82 -25.99 -11.30
C ARG A 5 8.93 -24.92 -11.26
N LYS A 6 9.12 -24.18 -12.36
CA LYS A 6 9.82 -22.92 -12.28
C LYS A 6 9.15 -22.14 -11.15
N SER A 7 9.86 -21.91 -10.05
CA SER A 7 9.45 -20.91 -9.05
C SER A 7 9.23 -19.63 -9.84
N ALA A 8 7.99 -19.23 -10.00
CA ALA A 8 7.70 -17.91 -10.52
C ALA A 8 8.39 -16.91 -9.57
N VAL A 9 9.28 -16.09 -10.12
CA VAL A 9 9.93 -15.03 -9.33
C VAL A 9 8.84 -14.19 -8.75
N GLU A 10 8.82 -14.08 -7.42
CA GLU A 10 7.81 -13.29 -6.72
C GLU A 10 7.91 -11.83 -7.19
N PRO A 11 6.80 -11.16 -7.54
CA PRO A 11 6.83 -9.77 -7.95
C PRO A 11 7.52 -8.91 -6.90
N LEU A 12 8.38 -7.98 -7.34
CA LEU A 12 9.16 -7.11 -6.45
C LEU A 12 8.27 -6.40 -5.42
N ALA A 13 7.10 -5.93 -5.84
CA ALA A 13 6.14 -5.26 -4.97
C ALA A 13 5.67 -6.13 -3.79
N VAL A 14 5.48 -7.43 -4.00
CA VAL A 14 5.10 -8.38 -2.94
C VAL A 14 6.25 -8.56 -1.95
N THR A 15 7.48 -8.73 -2.47
CA THR A 15 8.68 -8.86 -1.64
C THR A 15 8.91 -7.59 -0.80
N MET A 16 8.81 -6.40 -1.42
CA MET A 16 9.02 -5.11 -0.72
C MET A 16 7.92 -4.81 0.31
N ALA A 17 6.67 -5.17 0.03
CA ALA A 17 5.60 -5.06 1.00
C ALA A 17 5.86 -5.92 2.24
N GLY A 18 6.56 -7.06 2.09
CA GLY A 18 7.05 -7.94 3.16
C GLY A 18 5.95 -8.42 4.11
N VAL A 19 4.74 -8.63 3.61
CA VAL A 19 3.61 -9.18 4.36
C VAL A 19 3.95 -10.60 4.82
N LYS A 20 3.62 -10.92 6.05
CA LYS A 20 3.87 -12.23 6.67
C LYS A 20 2.55 -12.97 6.89
N LEU A 21 2.66 -14.27 7.04
CA LEU A 21 1.53 -15.11 7.43
C LEU A 21 0.97 -14.64 8.78
N GLY A 22 -0.33 -14.43 8.84
CA GLY A 22 -1.04 -13.95 10.02
C GLY A 22 -1.14 -12.42 10.13
N ASP A 23 -0.46 -11.65 9.26
CA ASP A 23 -0.55 -10.19 9.29
C ASP A 23 -1.99 -9.72 8.96
N ARG A 24 -2.40 -8.66 9.64
CA ARG A 24 -3.58 -7.86 9.30
C ARG A 24 -3.14 -6.78 8.32
N LEU A 25 -3.54 -6.94 7.08
CA LEU A 25 -3.13 -6.13 5.94
C LEU A 25 -4.24 -5.17 5.50
N LEU A 26 -3.88 -3.93 5.24
CA LEU A 26 -4.71 -2.97 4.51
C LEU A 26 -3.99 -2.53 3.24
N VAL A 27 -4.67 -2.62 2.10
CA VAL A 27 -4.22 -2.06 0.84
C VAL A 27 -5.07 -0.83 0.51
N LEU A 28 -4.45 0.33 0.40
CA LEU A 28 -5.05 1.58 -0.06
C LEU A 28 -4.68 1.80 -1.52
N GLY A 29 -5.69 2.00 -2.38
CA GLY A 29 -5.50 2.10 -3.82
C GLY A 29 -5.64 0.74 -4.51
N GLY A 30 -6.88 0.33 -4.76
CA GLY A 30 -7.24 -0.99 -5.24
C GLY A 30 -6.99 -1.26 -6.72
N GLY A 31 -6.42 -0.32 -7.49
CA GLY A 31 -6.30 -0.49 -8.95
C GLY A 31 -5.40 -1.65 -9.41
N ASP A 32 -4.63 -2.27 -8.53
CA ASP A 32 -3.77 -3.41 -8.81
C ASP A 32 -4.28 -4.69 -8.11
N ALA A 33 -5.25 -5.35 -8.75
CA ALA A 33 -5.85 -6.56 -8.20
C ALA A 33 -4.87 -7.73 -8.09
N ALA A 34 -3.86 -7.80 -8.96
CA ALA A 34 -2.85 -8.86 -8.90
C ALA A 34 -1.96 -8.70 -7.67
N LEU A 35 -1.55 -7.47 -7.38
CA LEU A 35 -0.80 -7.16 -6.16
C LEU A 35 -1.65 -7.44 -4.91
N ALA A 36 -2.89 -6.98 -4.88
CA ALA A 36 -3.80 -7.21 -3.75
C ALA A 36 -3.99 -8.71 -3.47
N ALA A 37 -4.21 -9.52 -4.52
CA ALA A 37 -4.33 -10.98 -4.39
C ALA A 37 -3.06 -11.64 -3.85
N ALA A 38 -1.90 -11.25 -4.37
CA ALA A 38 -0.63 -11.81 -3.94
C ALA A 38 -0.32 -11.46 -2.48
N LEU A 39 -0.62 -10.23 -2.04
CA LEU A 39 -0.45 -9.78 -0.67
C LEU A 39 -1.44 -10.47 0.29
N ALA A 40 -2.71 -10.62 -0.12
CA ALA A 40 -3.72 -11.36 0.66
C ALA A 40 -3.33 -12.83 0.83
N ALA A 41 -2.80 -13.47 -0.23
CA ALA A 41 -2.28 -14.83 -0.15
C ALA A 41 -1.11 -14.97 0.84
N LYS A 42 -0.24 -13.94 0.95
CA LYS A 42 0.86 -13.91 1.95
C LYS A 42 0.34 -13.81 3.39
N SER A 43 -0.67 -12.97 3.62
CA SER A 43 -1.33 -12.87 4.92
C SER A 43 -1.98 -14.20 5.32
N GLY A 44 -2.47 -14.96 4.35
CA GLY A 44 -3.06 -16.28 4.55
C GLY A 44 -4.39 -16.25 5.32
N LEU A 45 -4.93 -17.41 5.61
CA LEU A 45 -6.24 -17.57 6.28
C LEU A 45 -6.22 -17.20 7.78
N THR A 46 -5.05 -17.12 8.40
CA THR A 46 -4.89 -16.72 9.80
C THR A 46 -4.72 -15.21 9.97
N GLY A 47 -4.48 -14.52 8.88
CA GLY A 47 -4.44 -13.06 8.81
C GLY A 47 -5.78 -12.47 8.38
N ARG A 48 -5.77 -11.17 8.13
CA ARG A 48 -6.89 -10.43 7.58
C ARG A 48 -6.39 -9.53 6.47
N ALA A 49 -7.01 -9.56 5.30
CA ALA A 49 -6.67 -8.67 4.20
C ALA A 49 -7.88 -7.79 3.86
N CYS A 50 -7.65 -6.47 3.85
CA CYS A 50 -8.64 -5.47 3.45
C CYS A 50 -8.11 -4.65 2.28
N VAL A 51 -8.99 -4.27 1.35
CA VAL A 51 -8.71 -3.32 0.28
C VAL A 51 -9.66 -2.14 0.43
N LEU A 52 -9.15 -0.93 0.34
CA LEU A 52 -9.98 0.27 0.28
C LEU A 52 -9.62 1.10 -0.96
N ASP A 53 -10.63 1.53 -1.70
CA ASP A 53 -10.51 2.50 -2.79
C ASP A 53 -11.55 3.60 -2.65
N ALA A 54 -11.27 4.77 -3.22
CA ALA A 54 -12.23 5.88 -3.22
C ALA A 54 -13.47 5.56 -4.05
N ALA A 55 -13.32 4.75 -5.10
CA ALA A 55 -14.41 4.30 -5.96
C ALA A 55 -14.87 2.89 -5.55
N GLU A 56 -16.12 2.75 -5.14
CA GLU A 56 -16.71 1.46 -4.75
C GLU A 56 -16.63 0.41 -5.86
N SER A 57 -16.80 0.84 -7.13
CA SER A 57 -16.67 -0.05 -8.28
C SER A 57 -15.27 -0.65 -8.41
N VAL A 58 -14.23 0.11 -8.10
CA VAL A 58 -12.84 -0.37 -8.09
C VAL A 58 -12.65 -1.36 -6.95
N ALA A 59 -13.04 -1.01 -5.72
CA ALA A 59 -12.92 -1.89 -4.56
C ALA A 59 -13.60 -3.25 -4.78
N ARG A 60 -14.82 -3.25 -5.30
CA ARG A 60 -15.56 -4.49 -5.64
C ARG A 60 -14.89 -5.28 -6.75
N SER A 61 -14.40 -4.61 -7.79
CA SER A 61 -13.72 -5.27 -8.91
C SER A 61 -12.45 -5.99 -8.44
N VAL A 62 -11.71 -5.36 -7.55
CA VAL A 62 -10.51 -5.94 -6.94
C VAL A 62 -10.86 -7.14 -6.09
N ALA A 63 -11.87 -7.04 -5.21
CA ALA A 63 -12.31 -8.18 -4.40
C ALA A 63 -12.68 -9.39 -5.24
N ALA A 64 -13.49 -9.19 -6.28
CA ALA A 64 -13.87 -10.26 -7.21
C ALA A 64 -12.66 -10.84 -7.97
N ALA A 65 -11.66 -10.04 -8.29
CA ALA A 65 -10.45 -10.52 -8.94
C ALA A 65 -9.54 -11.31 -7.98
N VAL A 66 -9.46 -10.90 -6.72
CA VAL A 66 -8.73 -11.59 -5.65
C VAL A 66 -9.35 -12.96 -5.37
N GLU A 67 -10.68 -13.00 -5.24
CA GLU A 67 -11.43 -14.26 -5.03
C GLU A 67 -11.21 -15.26 -6.17
N ARG A 68 -11.24 -14.80 -7.43
CA ARG A 68 -10.93 -15.66 -8.60
C ARG A 68 -9.51 -16.23 -8.57
N GLN A 69 -8.59 -15.62 -7.85
CA GLN A 69 -7.23 -16.11 -7.64
C GLN A 69 -7.10 -17.00 -6.38
N GLY A 70 -8.21 -17.28 -5.70
CA GLY A 70 -8.26 -18.16 -4.53
C GLY A 70 -7.79 -17.52 -3.23
N ALA A 71 -7.71 -16.18 -3.18
CA ALA A 71 -7.45 -15.44 -1.95
C ALA A 71 -8.74 -14.75 -1.45
N LEU A 72 -8.74 -14.33 -0.19
CA LEU A 72 -9.86 -13.63 0.42
C LEU A 72 -9.44 -12.20 0.77
N VAL A 73 -10.32 -11.25 0.47
CA VAL A 73 -10.15 -9.85 0.85
C VAL A 73 -11.50 -9.22 1.16
N GLU A 74 -11.55 -8.41 2.22
CA GLU A 74 -12.69 -7.55 2.49
C GLU A 74 -12.51 -6.23 1.72
N SER A 75 -13.52 -5.81 0.97
CA SER A 75 -13.49 -4.58 0.18
C SER A 75 -14.27 -3.46 0.85
N PHE A 76 -13.66 -2.29 0.88
CA PHE A 76 -14.24 -1.07 1.42
C PHE A 76 -14.14 0.06 0.41
N SER A 77 -15.04 1.02 0.48
CA SER A 77 -14.97 2.27 -0.27
C SER A 77 -15.08 3.46 0.67
N GLY A 78 -14.32 4.52 0.37
CA GLY A 78 -14.33 5.72 1.21
C GLY A 78 -13.21 6.69 0.90
N ALA A 79 -13.26 7.84 1.57
CA ALA A 79 -12.22 8.85 1.45
C ALA A 79 -10.93 8.40 2.15
N TRP A 80 -9.79 8.68 1.52
CA TRP A 80 -8.47 8.35 2.06
C TRP A 80 -8.16 8.98 3.43
N GLY A 81 -8.77 10.12 3.71
CA GLY A 81 -8.57 10.87 4.95
C GLY A 81 -9.48 10.48 6.11
N ILE A 82 -10.35 9.46 5.94
CA ILE A 82 -11.24 8.91 6.98
C ILE A 82 -11.41 7.43 6.69
N LEU A 83 -10.61 6.60 7.33
CA LEU A 83 -10.65 5.15 7.13
C LEU A 83 -11.69 4.51 8.08
N PRO A 84 -12.57 3.62 7.59
CA PRO A 84 -13.62 2.97 8.39
C PRO A 84 -13.07 1.82 9.26
N PHE A 85 -11.94 2.05 9.92
CA PHE A 85 -11.28 1.04 10.75
C PHE A 85 -10.91 1.63 12.10
N GLU A 86 -10.94 0.80 13.13
CA GLU A 86 -10.48 1.16 14.46
C GLU A 86 -8.96 1.43 14.49
N PRO A 87 -8.47 2.25 15.42
CA PRO A 87 -7.05 2.40 15.66
C PRO A 87 -6.38 1.04 15.91
N HIS A 88 -5.14 0.89 15.47
CA HIS A 88 -4.31 -0.30 15.73
C HIS A 88 -4.85 -1.61 15.14
N SER A 89 -5.67 -1.52 14.09
CA SER A 89 -6.30 -2.66 13.42
C SER A 89 -5.38 -3.44 12.49
N PHE A 90 -4.27 -2.84 12.05
CA PHE A 90 -3.41 -3.41 11.01
C PHE A 90 -1.94 -3.51 11.43
N ASP A 91 -1.29 -4.55 10.94
CA ASP A 91 0.16 -4.77 11.07
C ASP A 91 0.92 -4.09 9.93
N VAL A 92 0.33 -4.14 8.73
CA VAL A 92 0.89 -3.57 7.50
C VAL A 92 -0.17 -2.77 6.75
N VAL A 93 0.19 -1.57 6.31
CA VAL A 93 -0.60 -0.76 5.37
C VAL A 93 0.22 -0.58 4.09
N VAL A 94 -0.30 -1.02 2.95
CA VAL A 94 0.30 -0.79 1.62
C VAL A 94 -0.48 0.32 0.92
N ILE A 95 0.20 1.37 0.48
CA ILE A 95 -0.40 2.49 -0.25
C ILE A 95 0.12 2.44 -1.68
N ARG A 96 -0.76 2.10 -2.64
CA ARG A 96 -0.39 1.90 -4.04
C ARG A 96 -0.95 3.01 -4.93
N SER A 97 -0.06 3.85 -5.46
CA SER A 97 -0.40 4.91 -6.43
C SER A 97 -1.55 5.82 -5.98
N VAL A 98 -1.51 6.26 -4.72
CA VAL A 98 -2.51 7.16 -4.11
C VAL A 98 -1.92 8.54 -3.85
N LEU A 99 -0.78 8.61 -3.17
CA LEU A 99 -0.27 9.86 -2.59
C LEU A 99 0.09 10.90 -3.66
N GLU A 100 0.66 10.46 -4.77
CA GLU A 100 1.04 11.35 -5.88
C GLU A 100 -0.13 12.03 -6.58
N ARG A 101 -1.35 11.55 -6.33
CA ARG A 101 -2.60 12.08 -6.92
C ARG A 101 -3.38 13.00 -5.99
N LEU A 102 -3.02 13.02 -4.72
CA LEU A 102 -3.66 13.83 -3.70
C LEU A 102 -3.03 15.23 -3.62
N ASP A 103 -3.84 16.23 -3.32
CA ASP A 103 -3.34 17.52 -2.84
C ASP A 103 -2.62 17.36 -1.49
N ALA A 104 -1.87 18.40 -1.08
CA ALA A 104 -1.05 18.33 0.13
C ALA A 104 -1.86 18.03 1.40
N ASP A 105 -3.00 18.66 1.57
CA ASP A 105 -3.83 18.47 2.77
C ASP A 105 -4.48 17.09 2.82
N SER A 106 -4.98 16.62 1.68
CA SER A 106 -5.55 15.28 1.56
C SER A 106 -4.52 14.19 1.78
N ARG A 107 -3.28 14.40 1.32
CA ARG A 107 -2.14 13.51 1.55
C ARG A 107 -1.79 13.39 3.03
N VAL A 108 -1.72 14.52 3.72
CA VAL A 108 -1.46 14.53 5.17
C VAL A 108 -2.56 13.78 5.92
N ARG A 109 -3.83 14.02 5.58
CA ARG A 109 -4.96 13.30 6.21
C ARG A 109 -4.87 11.80 5.94
N ALA A 110 -4.63 11.37 4.71
CA ALA A 110 -4.52 9.96 4.34
C ALA A 110 -3.39 9.25 5.11
N LEU A 111 -2.23 9.89 5.22
CA LEU A 111 -1.09 9.33 5.95
C LEU A 111 -1.32 9.31 7.48
N ARG A 112 -2.00 10.31 8.05
CA ARG A 112 -2.40 10.28 9.47
C ARG A 112 -3.38 9.15 9.75
N GLU A 113 -4.32 8.90 8.86
CA GLU A 113 -5.24 7.77 8.98
C GLU A 113 -4.51 6.42 8.85
N ALA A 114 -3.60 6.28 7.88
CA ALA A 114 -2.75 5.10 7.76
C ALA A 114 -1.93 4.86 9.05
N HIS A 115 -1.38 5.94 9.63
CA HIS A 115 -0.67 5.87 10.90
C HIS A 115 -1.61 5.51 12.07
N ARG A 116 -2.83 6.05 12.13
CA ARG A 116 -3.81 5.76 13.16
C ARG A 116 -4.19 4.29 13.19
N VAL A 117 -4.51 3.72 12.03
CA VAL A 117 -4.98 2.33 11.92
C VAL A 117 -3.88 1.30 12.08
N LEU A 118 -2.61 1.67 11.91
CA LEU A 118 -1.49 0.80 12.22
C LEU A 118 -1.33 0.60 13.72
N ARG A 119 -1.03 -0.64 14.15
CA ARG A 119 -0.61 -0.88 15.53
C ARG A 119 0.76 -0.27 15.83
N PRO A 120 1.12 -0.02 17.09
CA PRO A 120 2.48 0.28 17.47
C PRO A 120 3.47 -0.77 16.92
N GLY A 121 4.57 -0.33 16.33
CA GLY A 121 5.53 -1.19 15.62
C GLY A 121 5.04 -1.72 14.27
N GLY A 122 3.83 -1.37 13.83
CA GLY A 122 3.35 -1.65 12.49
C GLY A 122 4.01 -0.73 11.45
N ARG A 123 3.90 -1.11 10.18
CA ARG A 123 4.59 -0.39 9.10
C ARG A 123 3.67 -0.06 7.93
N THR A 124 4.00 1.01 7.24
CA THR A 124 3.45 1.30 5.91
C THR A 124 4.49 1.12 4.83
N VAL A 125 4.06 0.67 3.66
CA VAL A 125 4.89 0.64 2.45
C VAL A 125 4.15 1.40 1.36
N VAL A 126 4.74 2.51 0.91
CA VAL A 126 4.25 3.29 -0.21
C VAL A 126 4.89 2.76 -1.48
N ILE A 127 4.07 2.49 -2.49
CA ILE A 127 4.49 2.00 -3.80
C ILE A 127 3.98 2.99 -4.85
N GLU A 128 4.89 3.68 -5.50
CA GLU A 128 4.59 4.66 -6.55
C GLU A 128 5.29 4.31 -7.86
N ASP A 129 4.63 4.58 -8.98
CA ASP A 129 5.26 4.42 -10.29
C ASP A 129 6.21 5.58 -10.54
N THR A 130 7.47 5.30 -10.84
CA THR A 130 8.49 6.34 -11.15
C THR A 130 8.51 6.72 -12.63
N GLY A 131 7.45 6.38 -13.38
CA GLY A 131 7.38 6.43 -14.83
C GLY A 131 7.92 7.71 -15.45
N ARG A 132 9.14 7.63 -15.96
CA ARG A 132 9.62 8.51 -17.02
C ARG A 132 9.01 8.02 -18.33
N GLY A 133 8.00 8.79 -18.87
CA GLY A 133 7.74 8.81 -20.28
C GLY A 133 7.54 7.46 -20.96
N GLY A 134 6.46 6.77 -20.68
CA GLY A 134 5.88 5.82 -21.62
C GLY A 134 4.73 6.51 -22.35
N ALA A 135 4.17 5.86 -23.39
CA ALA A 135 3.02 6.36 -24.15
C ALA A 135 1.85 6.85 -23.26
N ALA A 136 1.72 6.38 -22.04
CA ALA A 136 0.76 6.84 -21.05
C ALA A 136 0.87 8.35 -20.70
N ALA A 137 2.06 8.94 -20.77
CA ALA A 137 2.25 10.37 -20.58
C ALA A 137 1.67 11.19 -21.73
N LEU A 138 1.57 10.61 -22.92
CA LEU A 138 0.97 11.22 -24.12
C LEU A 138 -0.55 11.10 -24.13
N PHE A 139 -1.13 10.18 -23.37
CA PHE A 139 -2.58 9.93 -23.31
C PHE A 139 -3.26 10.43 -22.02
N GLY A 140 -2.67 11.40 -21.33
CA GLY A 140 -3.33 12.08 -20.21
C GLY A 140 -3.48 11.22 -18.96
N GLY A 141 -2.45 10.49 -18.57
CA GLY A 141 -2.39 9.82 -17.25
C GLY A 141 -2.66 10.79 -16.10
N PRO A 142 -3.11 10.32 -14.93
CA PRO A 142 -3.47 11.16 -13.81
C PRO A 142 -2.31 12.08 -13.44
N ARG A 143 -2.64 13.36 -13.29
CA ARG A 143 -1.67 14.43 -13.07
C ARG A 143 -1.02 14.26 -11.71
N ARG A 144 0.29 14.02 -11.70
CA ARG A 144 1.08 13.98 -10.47
C ARG A 144 1.29 15.38 -9.93
N ASP A 145 1.27 15.51 -8.63
CA ASP A 145 1.62 16.77 -7.97
C ASP A 145 3.14 16.98 -8.02
N ALA A 146 3.58 17.88 -8.91
CA ALA A 146 5.00 18.22 -9.04
C ALA A 146 5.58 18.87 -7.76
N GLY A 147 4.74 19.46 -6.90
CA GLY A 147 5.12 19.94 -5.58
C GLY A 147 5.53 18.81 -4.65
N TYR A 148 4.78 17.72 -4.69
CA TYR A 148 5.04 16.52 -3.92
C TYR A 148 6.41 15.91 -4.22
N GLU A 149 6.76 15.73 -5.49
CA GLU A 149 8.07 15.18 -5.88
C GLU A 149 9.22 16.11 -5.43
N ARG A 150 9.07 17.42 -5.61
CA ARG A 150 10.09 18.40 -5.20
C ARG A 150 10.27 18.52 -3.69
N SER A 151 9.23 18.24 -2.91
CA SER A 151 9.30 18.25 -1.44
C SER A 151 9.87 16.96 -0.84
N GLY A 152 10.37 16.02 -1.66
CA GLY A 152 10.96 14.77 -1.20
C GLY A 152 10.04 13.56 -1.30
N GLY A 153 8.90 13.71 -1.97
CA GLY A 153 8.00 12.61 -2.30
C GLY A 153 7.48 11.83 -1.09
N PRO A 154 7.32 10.49 -1.23
CA PRO A 154 6.74 9.67 -0.17
C PRO A 154 7.58 9.63 1.09
N GLY A 155 8.90 9.76 1.00
CA GLY A 155 9.79 9.77 2.17
C GLY A 155 9.46 10.92 3.11
N HIS A 156 9.56 12.15 2.61
CA HIS A 156 9.26 13.34 3.39
C HIS A 156 7.79 13.37 3.89
N ALA A 157 6.86 12.91 3.06
CA ALA A 157 5.44 12.85 3.44
C ALA A 157 5.19 11.90 4.63
N LEU A 158 5.87 10.75 4.66
CA LEU A 158 5.80 9.80 5.78
C LEU A 158 6.41 10.39 7.06
N GLU A 159 7.58 11.04 6.97
CA GLU A 159 8.21 11.71 8.12
C GLU A 159 7.30 12.79 8.70
N ALA A 160 6.73 13.64 7.84
CA ALA A 160 5.79 14.69 8.23
C ALA A 160 4.50 14.15 8.88
N ALA A 161 4.09 12.93 8.54
CA ALA A 161 2.94 12.24 9.14
C ALA A 161 3.27 11.51 10.46
N GLY A 162 4.54 11.55 10.92
CA GLY A 162 4.97 10.98 12.20
C GLY A 162 5.55 9.58 12.13
N PHE A 163 5.70 9.01 10.94
CA PHE A 163 6.41 7.74 10.78
C PHE A 163 7.90 7.87 11.13
N ARG A 164 8.49 6.82 11.62
CA ARG A 164 9.90 6.71 11.97
C ARG A 164 10.60 5.67 11.09
N GLY A 165 11.94 5.71 11.07
CA GLY A 165 12.73 4.77 10.28
C GLY A 165 12.37 4.79 8.79
N VAL A 166 11.98 5.96 8.29
CA VAL A 166 11.59 6.13 6.88
C VAL A 166 12.80 5.87 5.99
N ARG A 167 12.62 4.97 5.02
CA ARG A 167 13.68 4.60 4.10
C ARG A 167 13.15 4.13 2.75
N THR A 168 13.92 4.34 1.71
CA THR A 168 13.69 3.71 0.41
C THR A 168 14.14 2.25 0.47
N LEU A 169 13.22 1.33 0.20
CA LEU A 169 13.51 -0.10 0.12
C LEU A 169 14.11 -0.46 -1.24
N ALA A 170 13.55 0.09 -2.30
CA ALA A 170 14.01 -0.10 -3.67
C ALA A 170 13.47 1.00 -4.60
N GLN A 171 14.20 1.21 -5.70
CA GLN A 171 13.71 1.95 -6.87
C GLN A 171 14.08 1.14 -8.10
N ARG A 172 13.16 0.29 -8.55
CA ARG A 172 13.37 -0.68 -9.63
C ARG A 172 12.09 -0.92 -10.41
N GLU A 173 12.23 -1.41 -11.64
CA GLU A 173 11.11 -1.80 -12.51
C GLU A 173 10.09 -0.66 -12.72
N GLY A 174 10.57 0.60 -12.72
CA GLY A 174 9.69 1.76 -12.82
C GLY A 174 8.86 2.05 -11.57
N GLN A 175 9.22 1.48 -10.42
CA GLN A 175 8.54 1.67 -9.15
C GLN A 175 9.50 2.16 -8.06
N LEU A 176 8.97 2.98 -7.16
CA LEU A 176 9.62 3.43 -5.94
C LEU A 176 8.89 2.80 -4.75
N PHE A 177 9.65 2.21 -3.84
CA PHE A 177 9.16 1.59 -2.62
C PHE A 177 9.75 2.31 -1.41
N VAL A 178 8.89 2.89 -0.58
CA VAL A 178 9.32 3.61 0.63
C VAL A 178 8.58 3.06 1.84
N GLU A 179 9.30 2.70 2.87
CA GLU A 179 8.78 2.20 4.14
C GLU A 179 8.81 3.29 5.21
N GLY A 180 7.81 3.28 6.09
CA GLY A 180 7.80 4.02 7.35
C GLY A 180 7.20 3.16 8.45
N ILE A 181 7.69 3.30 9.68
CA ILE A 181 7.27 2.50 10.84
C ILE A 181 6.52 3.40 11.83
N LYS A 182 5.38 2.96 12.32
CA LYS A 182 4.77 3.58 13.49
C LYS A 182 5.58 3.22 14.73
N ALA A 183 6.02 4.23 15.49
CA ALA A 183 6.77 3.99 16.71
C ALA A 183 6.04 2.99 17.62
N ALA A 184 6.79 2.10 18.26
CA ALA A 184 6.24 1.29 19.34
C ALA A 184 5.89 2.21 20.53
N ASP A 185 4.84 1.85 21.26
CA ASP A 185 4.58 2.52 22.53
C ASP A 185 5.78 2.29 23.46
N PRO A 186 6.22 3.33 24.19
CA PRO A 186 7.27 3.12 25.17
C PRO A 186 6.82 2.03 26.14
N SER A 187 7.65 0.99 26.34
CA SER A 187 7.38 -0.02 27.38
C SER A 187 7.12 0.68 28.69
N PRO A 188 6.05 0.33 29.42
CA PRO A 188 5.91 0.80 30.79
C PRO A 188 7.14 0.37 31.60
N ALA A 189 7.77 1.36 32.24
CA ALA A 189 8.93 1.16 33.11
C ALA A 189 8.54 0.36 34.37
#